data_c49e6866cd7d495f6e4c1cc13ea03da1
#
_entry.id   c49e6866cd7d495f6e4c1cc13ea03da1
#
_cell.length_a   1.000
_cell.length_b   1.000
_cell.length_c   1.000
_cell.angle_alpha   90.00
_cell.angle_beta   90.00
_cell.angle_gamma   90.00
#
_symmetry.space_group_name_H-M   'P 1'
#
loop_
_entity.id
_entity.type
_entity.pdbx_description
1 polymer ?
#
loop_
_entity_poly.entity_id
_entity_poly.type
_entity_poly.pdbx_seq_one_letter_code
_entity_poly.pdbx_strand_id
1 'polypeptide(L)'
;VSFTKMFSGCTNLTNLDISNFNTSNVVYMSYMFSGCNKLTSLNLSHFDTTKTNNFEFMFQHCNNLESLNISNFKLKNNIRCLFYYCNLLKELNLSGVTATNITNLQWTFANCKNLKSLDLNDWDVQNVTTMHQTFSSCTALETLNISNWKTSDKLTTMYATFYECSSLKQLNLSNLDTTG
;
A
#
# COMPACT_ATOMS: atom_id res chain seq x y z
N VAL A 1 -8.41 14.94 -13.97
CA VAL A 1 -7.17 14.53 -14.67
C VAL A 1 -6.85 13.09 -14.28
N SER A 2 -6.21 12.32 -15.17
CA SER A 2 -5.76 10.96 -14.91
C SER A 2 -4.27 10.82 -15.15
N PHE A 3 -3.58 10.21 -14.19
CA PHE A 3 -2.17 9.80 -14.27
C PHE A 3 -2.05 8.26 -14.35
N THR A 4 -3.17 7.59 -14.68
CA THR A 4 -3.19 6.13 -14.83
C THR A 4 -2.11 5.68 -15.80
N LYS A 5 -1.25 4.76 -15.34
CA LYS A 5 -0.14 4.15 -16.12
C LYS A 5 0.92 5.13 -16.66
N MET A 6 1.00 6.36 -16.15
CA MET A 6 1.84 7.42 -16.73
C MET A 6 3.32 6.99 -16.88
N PHE A 7 3.89 6.26 -15.91
CA PHE A 7 5.24 5.70 -15.95
C PHE A 7 5.26 4.17 -15.92
N SER A 8 4.10 3.53 -16.13
CA SER A 8 3.99 2.06 -16.05
C SER A 8 4.94 1.40 -17.06
N GLY A 9 5.73 0.44 -16.58
CA GLY A 9 6.67 -0.30 -17.41
C GLY A 9 7.94 0.47 -17.78
N CYS A 10 8.21 1.61 -17.16
CA CYS A 10 9.48 2.33 -17.32
C CYS A 10 10.60 1.58 -16.58
N THR A 11 10.91 0.37 -17.04
CA THR A 11 11.79 -0.61 -16.33
C THR A 11 13.23 -0.13 -16.13
N ASN A 12 13.70 0.80 -16.94
CA ASN A 12 15.05 1.36 -16.87
C ASN A 12 15.12 2.72 -16.17
N LEU A 13 13.98 3.24 -15.70
CA LEU A 13 13.93 4.52 -15.01
C LEU A 13 14.65 4.42 -13.65
N THR A 14 15.72 5.21 -13.48
CA THR A 14 16.51 5.26 -12.24
C THR A 14 16.25 6.54 -11.45
N ASN A 15 16.03 7.64 -12.14
CA ASN A 15 15.75 8.94 -11.54
C ASN A 15 14.53 9.57 -12.20
N LEU A 16 13.70 10.20 -11.40
CA LEU A 16 12.50 10.87 -11.86
C LEU A 16 12.30 12.17 -11.07
N ASP A 17 12.40 13.29 -11.76
CA ASP A 17 12.03 14.59 -11.18
C ASP A 17 10.59 14.95 -11.57
N ILE A 18 9.73 14.94 -10.57
CA ILE A 18 8.31 15.30 -10.65
C ILE A 18 7.94 16.37 -9.61
N SER A 19 8.95 17.08 -9.10
CA SER A 19 8.78 18.09 -8.05
C SER A 19 7.79 19.20 -8.42
N ASN A 20 7.63 19.46 -9.71
CA ASN A 20 6.72 20.50 -10.23
C ASN A 20 5.32 19.96 -10.60
N PHE A 21 5.01 18.68 -10.30
CA PHE A 21 3.70 18.13 -10.63
C PHE A 21 2.62 18.71 -9.71
N ASN A 22 1.62 19.33 -10.29
CA ASN A 22 0.41 19.73 -9.59
C ASN A 22 -0.62 18.60 -9.70
N THR A 23 -0.87 17.91 -8.58
CA THR A 23 -1.76 16.75 -8.52
C THR A 23 -3.14 17.08 -7.94
N SER A 24 -3.42 18.32 -7.57
CA SER A 24 -4.67 18.75 -6.89
C SER A 24 -5.97 18.42 -7.64
N ASN A 25 -5.90 18.16 -8.94
CA ASN A 25 -7.04 17.76 -9.77
C ASN A 25 -6.93 16.34 -10.33
N VAL A 26 -6.00 15.52 -9.82
CA VAL A 26 -5.82 14.15 -10.27
C VAL A 26 -6.79 13.22 -9.55
N VAL A 27 -7.59 12.50 -10.33
CA VAL A 27 -8.62 11.57 -9.82
C VAL A 27 -8.15 10.12 -9.85
N TYR A 28 -7.30 9.75 -10.80
CA TYR A 28 -6.83 8.38 -11.00
C TYR A 28 -5.32 8.32 -11.07
N MET A 29 -4.69 7.48 -10.22
CA MET A 29 -3.26 7.23 -10.17
C MET A 29 -2.93 5.73 -10.28
N SER A 30 -3.92 4.90 -10.72
CA SER A 30 -3.71 3.46 -10.83
C SER A 30 -2.55 3.12 -11.77
N TYR A 31 -1.70 2.17 -11.37
CA TYR A 31 -0.52 1.72 -12.12
C TYR A 31 0.52 2.81 -12.42
N MET A 32 0.45 4.00 -11.80
CA MET A 32 1.29 5.14 -12.22
C MET A 32 2.77 4.81 -12.31
N PHE A 33 3.32 4.05 -11.37
CA PHE A 33 4.73 3.63 -11.32
C PHE A 33 4.91 2.11 -11.45
N SER A 34 3.85 1.37 -11.80
CA SER A 34 3.89 -0.09 -11.89
C SER A 34 5.02 -0.56 -12.81
N GLY A 35 5.89 -1.44 -12.30
CA GLY A 35 7.00 -2.00 -13.07
C GLY A 35 8.19 -1.07 -13.27
N CYS A 36 8.31 0.02 -12.51
CA CYS A 36 9.51 0.87 -12.49
C CYS A 36 10.66 0.15 -11.76
N ASN A 37 11.17 -0.92 -12.35
CA ASN A 37 12.03 -1.89 -11.67
C ASN A 37 13.39 -1.36 -11.22
N LYS A 38 13.92 -0.31 -11.82
CA LYS A 38 15.23 0.27 -11.47
C LYS A 38 15.12 1.51 -10.57
N LEU A 39 13.90 1.95 -10.25
CA LEU A 39 13.70 3.07 -9.33
C LEU A 39 14.03 2.61 -7.91
N THR A 40 14.98 3.27 -7.25
CA THR A 40 15.43 2.93 -5.89
C THR A 40 14.81 3.79 -4.81
N SER A 41 14.43 5.01 -5.14
CA SER A 41 13.78 5.93 -4.20
C SER A 41 12.74 6.79 -4.91
N LEU A 42 11.68 7.17 -4.19
CA LEU A 42 10.66 8.04 -4.71
C LEU A 42 10.06 8.89 -3.58
N ASN A 43 10.06 10.21 -3.77
CA ASN A 43 9.43 11.14 -2.83
C ASN A 43 8.21 11.80 -3.47
N LEU A 44 7.03 11.49 -2.94
CA LEU A 44 5.73 12.02 -3.39
C LEU A 44 5.04 12.85 -2.30
N SER A 45 5.76 13.29 -1.27
CA SER A 45 5.18 14.04 -0.14
C SER A 45 4.46 15.34 -0.54
N HIS A 46 4.78 15.89 -1.71
CA HIS A 46 4.15 17.08 -2.29
C HIS A 46 2.87 16.79 -3.10
N PHE A 47 2.53 15.51 -3.31
CA PHE A 47 1.31 15.15 -4.05
C PHE A 47 0.06 15.46 -3.21
N ASP A 48 -0.83 16.27 -3.74
CA ASP A 48 -2.19 16.40 -3.23
C ASP A 48 -3.06 15.28 -3.80
N THR A 49 -3.47 14.35 -2.93
CA THR A 49 -4.30 13.20 -3.30
C THR A 49 -5.74 13.31 -2.81
N THR A 50 -6.17 14.50 -2.37
CA THR A 50 -7.52 14.72 -1.83
C THR A 50 -8.64 14.33 -2.80
N LYS A 51 -8.44 14.51 -4.11
CA LYS A 51 -9.37 14.13 -5.15
C LYS A 51 -9.12 12.76 -5.76
N THR A 52 -8.01 12.11 -5.41
CA THR A 52 -7.66 10.81 -5.98
C THR A 52 -8.55 9.71 -5.39
N ASN A 53 -9.15 8.90 -6.26
CA ASN A 53 -10.09 7.83 -5.89
C ASN A 53 -9.56 6.42 -6.19
N ASN A 54 -8.46 6.30 -6.93
CA ASN A 54 -7.93 5.01 -7.32
C ASN A 54 -6.40 5.00 -7.25
N PHE A 55 -5.87 4.11 -6.39
CA PHE A 55 -4.44 3.89 -6.17
C PHE A 55 -4.03 2.45 -6.50
N GLU A 56 -4.94 1.65 -7.10
CA GLU A 56 -4.66 0.25 -7.39
C GLU A 56 -3.36 0.10 -8.19
N PHE A 57 -2.53 -0.85 -7.77
CA PHE A 57 -1.29 -1.23 -8.47
C PHE A 57 -0.26 -0.09 -8.63
N MET A 58 -0.39 1.02 -7.89
CA MET A 58 0.39 2.23 -8.18
C MET A 58 1.90 1.98 -8.15
N PHE A 59 2.41 1.16 -7.20
CA PHE A 59 3.82 0.81 -7.07
C PHE A 59 4.09 -0.69 -7.31
N GLN A 60 3.14 -1.41 -7.90
CA GLN A 60 3.28 -2.83 -8.18
C GLN A 60 4.58 -3.10 -8.95
N HIS A 61 5.32 -4.15 -8.54
CA HIS A 61 6.57 -4.55 -9.17
C HIS A 61 7.65 -3.45 -9.25
N CYS A 62 7.67 -2.50 -8.30
CA CYS A 62 8.83 -1.63 -8.08
C CYS A 62 9.88 -2.41 -7.27
N ASN A 63 10.46 -3.46 -7.89
CA ASN A 63 11.22 -4.50 -7.18
C ASN A 63 12.47 -3.97 -6.45
N ASN A 64 13.10 -2.90 -6.94
CA ASN A 64 14.29 -2.31 -6.37
C ASN A 64 14.01 -1.04 -5.56
N LEU A 65 12.74 -0.66 -5.37
CA LEU A 65 12.38 0.50 -4.58
C LEU A 65 12.72 0.23 -3.10
N GLU A 66 13.70 0.95 -2.56
CA GLU A 66 14.16 0.82 -1.18
C GLU A 66 13.51 1.83 -0.24
N SER A 67 13.29 3.06 -0.74
CA SER A 67 12.69 4.15 0.04
C SER A 67 11.54 4.81 -0.71
N LEU A 68 10.39 4.92 -0.05
CA LEU A 68 9.18 5.54 -0.58
C LEU A 68 8.56 6.51 0.44
N ASN A 69 8.40 7.75 0.05
CA ASN A 69 7.70 8.75 0.85
C ASN A 69 6.36 9.11 0.20
N ILE A 70 5.28 8.68 0.81
CA ILE A 70 3.89 9.03 0.48
C ILE A 70 3.21 9.75 1.64
N SER A 71 3.98 10.48 2.46
CA SER A 71 3.40 11.23 3.57
C SER A 71 2.26 12.13 3.11
N ASN A 72 1.24 12.26 3.97
CA ASN A 72 0.02 13.03 3.72
C ASN A 72 -0.93 12.49 2.64
N PHE A 73 -0.68 11.33 2.02
CA PHE A 73 -1.63 10.75 1.08
C PHE A 73 -3.00 10.52 1.73
N LYS A 74 -4.06 10.72 0.95
CA LYS A 74 -5.46 10.44 1.31
C LYS A 74 -5.91 9.17 0.58
N LEU A 75 -5.50 8.01 1.13
CA LEU A 75 -5.89 6.71 0.59
C LEU A 75 -7.37 6.48 0.85
N LYS A 76 -8.08 5.94 -0.13
CA LYS A 76 -9.50 5.62 -0.01
C LYS A 76 -9.94 4.56 -1.01
N ASN A 77 -11.05 3.92 -0.70
CA ASN A 77 -11.68 2.91 -1.54
C ASN A 77 -10.78 1.70 -1.80
N ASN A 78 -10.37 1.49 -3.03
CA ASN A 78 -9.63 0.31 -3.46
C ASN A 78 -8.13 0.61 -3.56
N ILE A 79 -7.34 -0.05 -2.72
CA ILE A 79 -5.86 0.05 -2.69
C ILE A 79 -5.20 -1.30 -2.99
N ARG A 80 -5.91 -2.18 -3.70
CA ARG A 80 -5.42 -3.48 -4.13
C ARG A 80 -4.05 -3.36 -4.78
N CYS A 81 -3.13 -4.24 -4.40
CA CYS A 81 -1.77 -4.32 -4.96
C CYS A 81 -0.96 -3.03 -4.90
N LEU A 82 -1.28 -2.09 -3.99
CA LEU A 82 -0.61 -0.77 -3.96
C LEU A 82 0.91 -0.90 -3.91
N PHE A 83 1.48 -1.81 -3.08
CA PHE A 83 2.91 -2.08 -2.92
C PHE A 83 3.30 -3.51 -3.32
N TYR A 84 2.48 -4.20 -4.10
CA TYR A 84 2.68 -5.60 -4.45
C TYR A 84 4.03 -5.82 -5.15
N TYR A 85 4.87 -6.72 -4.62
CA TYR A 85 6.24 -6.98 -5.07
C TYR A 85 7.20 -5.77 -4.98
N CYS A 86 7.05 -4.89 -4.00
CA CYS A 86 8.10 -3.95 -3.62
C CYS A 86 9.13 -4.67 -2.74
N ASN A 87 9.88 -5.63 -3.33
CA ASN A 87 10.69 -6.59 -2.60
C ASN A 87 11.76 -5.97 -1.71
N LEU A 88 12.39 -4.87 -2.15
CA LEU A 88 13.48 -4.21 -1.43
C LEU A 88 13.03 -3.04 -0.57
N LEU A 89 11.72 -2.76 -0.49
CA LEU A 89 11.20 -1.65 0.30
C LEU A 89 11.53 -1.83 1.79
N LYS A 90 12.33 -0.91 2.32
CA LYS A 90 12.80 -0.87 3.71
C LYS A 90 12.18 0.31 4.45
N GLU A 91 12.12 1.46 3.76
CA GLU A 91 11.69 2.73 4.29
C GLU A 91 10.40 3.17 3.61
N LEU A 92 9.29 3.02 4.29
CA LEU A 92 7.98 3.49 3.84
C LEU A 92 7.48 4.58 4.78
N ASN A 93 7.52 5.84 4.33
CA ASN A 93 7.01 6.94 5.13
C ASN A 93 5.50 7.13 4.91
N LEU A 94 4.73 6.78 5.93
CA LEU A 94 3.27 6.91 6.00
C LEU A 94 2.81 8.08 6.90
N SER A 95 3.69 8.99 7.31
CA SER A 95 3.34 10.10 8.21
C SER A 95 2.20 10.95 7.63
N GLY A 96 1.14 11.17 8.40
CA GLY A 96 -0.03 11.94 7.97
C GLY A 96 -0.88 11.29 6.88
N VAL A 97 -0.56 10.04 6.49
CA VAL A 97 -1.44 9.26 5.60
C VAL A 97 -2.76 9.01 6.32
N THR A 98 -3.86 9.24 5.63
CA THR A 98 -5.18 8.79 6.06
C THR A 98 -5.68 7.73 5.10
N ALA A 99 -6.28 6.67 5.65
CA ALA A 99 -6.90 5.60 4.86
C ALA A 99 -8.36 5.49 5.30
N THR A 100 -9.28 5.98 4.46
CA THR A 100 -10.69 6.09 4.80
C THR A 100 -11.56 5.32 3.83
N ASN A 101 -12.58 4.64 4.36
CA ASN A 101 -13.51 3.86 3.54
C ASN A 101 -12.80 2.84 2.64
N ILE A 102 -11.78 2.17 3.16
CA ILE A 102 -11.06 1.14 2.41
C ILE A 102 -11.98 -0.05 2.18
N THR A 103 -12.05 -0.52 0.94
CA THR A 103 -12.93 -1.64 0.53
C THR A 103 -12.16 -2.89 0.14
N ASN A 104 -10.90 -2.75 -0.29
CA ASN A 104 -10.11 -3.86 -0.80
C ASN A 104 -8.63 -3.71 -0.41
N LEU A 105 -8.12 -4.69 0.36
CA LEU A 105 -6.73 -4.78 0.79
C LEU A 105 -5.96 -5.92 0.08
N GLN A 106 -6.56 -6.56 -0.93
CA GLN A 106 -5.96 -7.71 -1.59
C GLN A 106 -4.55 -7.38 -2.11
N TRP A 107 -3.56 -8.15 -1.67
CA TRP A 107 -2.13 -8.05 -2.03
C TRP A 107 -1.49 -6.69 -1.76
N THR A 108 -2.06 -5.84 -0.91
CA THR A 108 -1.59 -4.46 -0.74
C THR A 108 -0.10 -4.38 -0.39
N PHE A 109 0.39 -5.23 0.51
CA PHE A 109 1.80 -5.31 0.93
C PHE A 109 2.47 -6.64 0.57
N ALA A 110 1.79 -7.52 -0.18
CA ALA A 110 2.34 -8.85 -0.44
C ALA A 110 3.69 -8.77 -1.16
N ASN A 111 4.64 -9.59 -0.68
CA ASN A 111 6.03 -9.59 -1.12
C ASN A 111 6.83 -8.29 -0.84
N CYS A 112 6.46 -7.51 0.17
CA CYS A 112 7.33 -6.48 0.73
C CYS A 112 8.35 -7.13 1.69
N LYS A 113 9.31 -7.87 1.14
CA LYS A 113 10.17 -8.82 1.88
C LYS A 113 11.15 -8.17 2.86
N ASN A 114 11.45 -6.88 2.70
CA ASN A 114 12.43 -6.16 3.52
C ASN A 114 11.81 -5.15 4.49
N LEU A 115 10.48 -5.01 4.47
CA LEU A 115 9.76 -4.10 5.36
C LEU A 115 9.69 -4.71 6.77
N LYS A 116 10.27 -4.01 7.77
CA LYS A 116 10.42 -4.55 9.14
C LYS A 116 9.26 -4.19 10.06
N SER A 117 8.65 -3.04 9.83
CA SER A 117 7.58 -2.55 10.69
C SER A 117 6.52 -1.81 9.90
N LEU A 118 5.28 -1.97 10.30
CA LEU A 118 4.13 -1.21 9.78
C LEU A 118 3.23 -0.80 10.94
N ASP A 119 2.86 0.47 10.96
CA ASP A 119 1.76 0.98 11.80
C ASP A 119 0.63 1.45 10.89
N LEU A 120 -0.47 0.70 10.92
CA LEU A 120 -1.67 0.93 10.12
C LEU A 120 -2.90 1.09 11.03
N ASN A 121 -2.67 1.39 12.31
CA ASN A 121 -3.68 1.34 13.34
C ASN A 121 -4.85 2.30 13.11
N ASP A 122 -4.59 3.43 12.44
CA ASP A 122 -5.58 4.46 12.14
C ASP A 122 -6.30 4.27 10.79
N TRP A 123 -6.09 3.15 10.11
CA TRP A 123 -6.76 2.87 8.86
C TRP A 123 -8.20 2.41 9.10
N ASP A 124 -9.16 3.04 8.42
CA ASP A 124 -10.57 2.64 8.44
C ASP A 124 -10.80 1.45 7.49
N VAL A 125 -10.99 0.27 8.09
CA VAL A 125 -11.18 -1.01 7.40
C VAL A 125 -12.59 -1.57 7.56
N GLN A 126 -13.56 -0.80 8.09
CA GLN A 126 -14.93 -1.28 8.34
C GLN A 126 -15.65 -1.73 7.06
N ASN A 127 -15.26 -1.19 5.91
CA ASN A 127 -15.86 -1.54 4.63
C ASN A 127 -15.02 -2.52 3.79
N VAL A 128 -13.96 -3.09 4.38
CA VAL A 128 -13.11 -4.06 3.68
C VAL A 128 -13.88 -5.35 3.42
N THR A 129 -13.90 -5.77 2.15
CA THR A 129 -14.52 -7.03 1.72
C THR A 129 -13.50 -8.15 1.58
N THR A 130 -12.22 -7.83 1.40
CA THR A 130 -11.16 -8.83 1.23
C THR A 130 -9.84 -8.37 1.81
N MET A 131 -9.21 -9.26 2.58
CA MET A 131 -7.84 -9.17 3.06
C MET A 131 -6.95 -10.28 2.44
N HIS A 132 -7.39 -10.82 1.29
CA HIS A 132 -6.68 -11.91 0.60
C HIS A 132 -5.21 -11.55 0.38
N GLN A 133 -4.31 -12.29 1.01
CA GLN A 133 -2.85 -12.14 0.91
C GLN A 133 -2.32 -10.73 1.18
N THR A 134 -2.97 -9.94 2.03
CA THR A 134 -2.59 -8.53 2.26
C THR A 134 -1.13 -8.36 2.63
N PHE A 135 -0.59 -9.21 3.53
CA PHE A 135 0.80 -9.18 4.01
C PHE A 135 1.58 -10.44 3.64
N SER A 136 1.06 -11.26 2.72
CA SER A 136 1.71 -12.51 2.33
C SER A 136 3.17 -12.29 1.93
N SER A 137 4.05 -13.15 2.44
CA SER A 137 5.50 -13.14 2.18
C SER A 137 6.22 -11.84 2.58
N CYS A 138 5.70 -11.12 3.58
CA CYS A 138 6.43 -10.05 4.26
C CYS A 138 7.43 -10.68 5.25
N THR A 139 8.46 -11.33 4.74
CA THR A 139 9.34 -12.22 5.52
C THR A 139 10.17 -11.51 6.59
N ALA A 140 10.48 -10.22 6.43
CA ALA A 140 11.20 -9.43 7.42
C ALA A 140 10.29 -8.66 8.39
N LEU A 141 8.96 -8.73 8.24
CA LEU A 141 8.02 -7.95 9.06
C LEU A 141 8.02 -8.49 10.50
N GLU A 142 8.59 -7.71 11.41
CA GLU A 142 8.71 -8.04 12.84
C GLU A 142 7.54 -7.49 13.65
N THR A 143 7.07 -6.28 13.29
CA THR A 143 5.99 -5.59 14.00
C THR A 143 4.94 -5.07 13.03
N LEU A 144 3.68 -5.40 13.31
CA LEU A 144 2.52 -4.92 12.59
C LEU A 144 1.48 -4.42 13.60
N ASN A 145 1.19 -3.12 13.58
CA ASN A 145 0.14 -2.54 14.42
C ASN A 145 -1.13 -2.33 13.60
N ILE A 146 -2.12 -3.15 13.88
CA ILE A 146 -3.50 -3.12 13.35
C ILE A 146 -4.50 -3.32 14.48
N SER A 147 -4.12 -3.01 15.72
CA SER A 147 -4.90 -3.34 16.92
C SER A 147 -6.26 -2.64 16.99
N ASN A 148 -6.41 -1.50 16.32
CA ASN A 148 -7.69 -0.79 16.23
C ASN A 148 -8.54 -1.18 15.00
N TRP A 149 -8.04 -2.07 14.14
CA TRP A 149 -8.83 -2.48 12.99
C TRP A 149 -10.11 -3.16 13.42
N LYS A 150 -11.22 -2.64 12.94
CA LYS A 150 -12.55 -3.21 13.11
C LYS A 150 -13.10 -3.53 11.74
N THR A 151 -13.29 -4.78 11.47
CA THR A 151 -13.98 -5.26 10.27
C THR A 151 -15.48 -5.38 10.53
N SER A 152 -16.24 -5.78 9.55
CA SER A 152 -17.66 -6.05 9.64
C SER A 152 -18.02 -7.34 8.91
N ASP A 153 -19.28 -7.71 8.89
CA ASP A 153 -19.86 -8.81 8.11
C ASP A 153 -19.60 -8.73 6.59
N LYS A 154 -19.07 -7.60 6.11
CA LYS A 154 -18.65 -7.44 4.70
C LYS A 154 -17.36 -8.18 4.37
N LEU A 155 -16.54 -8.54 5.37
CA LEU A 155 -15.28 -9.22 5.16
C LEU A 155 -15.52 -10.68 4.78
N THR A 156 -15.30 -11.03 3.51
CA THR A 156 -15.59 -12.36 2.97
C THR A 156 -14.38 -13.28 2.90
N THR A 157 -13.17 -12.75 2.99
CA THR A 157 -11.96 -13.57 2.95
C THR A 157 -10.75 -12.92 3.61
N MET A 158 -10.05 -13.74 4.39
CA MET A 158 -8.71 -13.48 4.95
C MET A 158 -7.70 -14.52 4.46
N TYR A 159 -7.94 -15.15 3.30
CA TYR A 159 -7.08 -16.20 2.78
C TYR A 159 -5.63 -15.76 2.71
N ALA A 160 -4.74 -16.51 3.36
CA ALA A 160 -3.28 -16.28 3.35
C ALA A 160 -2.85 -14.86 3.74
N THR A 161 -3.65 -14.11 4.53
CA THR A 161 -3.38 -12.71 4.89
C THR A 161 -1.98 -12.52 5.45
N PHE A 162 -1.51 -13.43 6.31
CA PHE A 162 -0.20 -13.39 6.96
C PHE A 162 0.69 -14.57 6.55
N TYR A 163 0.41 -15.21 5.41
CA TYR A 163 1.18 -16.34 4.90
C TYR A 163 2.66 -15.95 4.74
N GLU A 164 3.56 -16.77 5.26
CA GLU A 164 5.01 -16.51 5.25
C GLU A 164 5.49 -15.20 5.89
N CYS A 165 4.75 -14.62 6.84
CA CYS A 165 5.26 -13.54 7.69
C CYS A 165 6.18 -14.12 8.78
N SER A 166 7.29 -14.73 8.38
CA SER A 166 8.11 -15.60 9.25
C SER A 166 8.83 -14.88 10.40
N SER A 167 8.99 -13.56 10.32
CA SER A 167 9.60 -12.73 11.39
C SER A 167 8.58 -12.10 12.33
N LEU A 168 7.27 -12.26 12.09
CA LEU A 168 6.23 -11.60 12.88
C LEU A 168 6.16 -12.20 14.29
N LYS A 169 6.41 -11.34 15.31
CA LYS A 169 6.53 -11.76 16.70
C LYS A 169 5.22 -11.70 17.48
N GLN A 170 4.40 -10.70 17.18
CA GLN A 170 3.13 -10.46 17.86
C GLN A 170 2.11 -9.89 16.87
N LEU A 171 0.86 -10.28 17.03
CA LEU A 171 -0.26 -9.80 16.23
C LEU A 171 -1.53 -9.77 17.07
N ASN A 172 -2.19 -8.62 17.14
CA ASN A 172 -3.48 -8.49 17.81
C ASN A 172 -4.61 -8.40 16.77
N LEU A 173 -5.49 -9.39 16.77
CA LEU A 173 -6.64 -9.51 15.88
C LEU A 173 -7.98 -9.46 16.64
N SER A 174 -7.97 -9.07 17.91
CA SER A 174 -9.15 -9.20 18.80
C SER A 174 -10.36 -8.38 18.37
N ASN A 175 -10.17 -7.38 17.51
CA ASN A 175 -11.25 -6.50 17.02
C ASN A 175 -11.72 -6.86 15.60
N LEU A 176 -11.18 -7.89 14.99
CA LEU A 176 -11.63 -8.32 13.66
C LEU A 176 -12.92 -9.13 13.76
N ASP A 177 -13.96 -8.69 13.08
CA ASP A 177 -15.17 -9.49 12.86
C ASP A 177 -14.92 -10.51 11.74
N THR A 178 -15.14 -11.77 12.03
CA THR A 178 -14.95 -12.89 11.10
C THR A 178 -16.25 -13.67 10.87
N THR A 179 -17.39 -13.04 11.10
CA THR A 179 -18.71 -13.68 10.97
C THR A 179 -19.29 -13.67 9.55
N GLY A 180 -18.62 -12.98 8.62
CA GLY A 180 -18.99 -12.89 7.21
C GLY A 180 -18.75 -14.14 6.38
#